data_8de7b5b6712d7508dc8586dfb6bb6399
#
_entry.id   8de7b5b6712d7508dc8586dfb6bb6399
#
_cell.length_a   1.000
_cell.length_b   1.000
_cell.length_c   1.000
_cell.angle_alpha   90.00
_cell.angle_beta   90.00
_cell.angle_gamma   90.00
#
_symmetry.space_group_name_H-M   'P 1'
#
loop_
_entity.id
_entity.type
_entity.pdbx_description
1 polymer ?
#
loop_
_entity_poly.entity_id
_entity_poly.type
_entity_poly.pdbx_seq_one_letter_code
_entity_poly.pdbx_strand_id
1 'polypeptide(L)'
;MGLRASSVRHSATIEPPPLPTAKSAPLQSLSGIRHERPPIVPNENGETWDVFISHASEDKEAVAEPLAAELRARGLKVWLDKTELRIGDSLCRKIDYGLAHSTFGVVILSKSFFAKGWPRYELDGIVGLSVNGDQRMLPIWHEISRDEIAKQSPSLVDKIARNTALSTVAEIADEIAEVVQDAVDA
;
A
#
# COMPACT_ATOMS: atom_id res chain seq x y z
N MET A 1 19.34 48.99 64.61
CA MET A 1 20.38 48.45 63.75
C MET A 1 20.14 46.97 63.60
N GLY A 2 19.52 46.61 62.48
CA GLY A 2 19.14 45.23 62.24
C GLY A 2 19.93 44.64 61.10
N LEU A 3 20.64 43.60 61.35
CA LEU A 3 21.35 42.76 60.35
C LEU A 3 20.38 41.73 59.78
N ARG A 4 20.09 41.79 58.50
CA ARG A 4 19.36 40.78 57.77
C ARG A 4 20.31 39.65 57.35
N ALA A 5 20.06 38.43 57.82
CA ALA A 5 20.73 37.24 57.35
C ALA A 5 20.07 36.79 56.02
N SER A 6 20.84 36.73 54.93
CA SER A 6 20.45 36.15 53.67
C SER A 6 20.50 34.65 53.75
N SER A 7 19.34 34.01 53.58
CA SER A 7 19.22 32.54 53.47
C SER A 7 19.57 32.12 52.04
N VAL A 8 20.69 31.48 51.84
CA VAL A 8 21.08 30.82 50.58
C VAL A 8 20.32 29.48 50.47
N ARG A 9 19.40 29.39 49.55
CA ARG A 9 18.73 28.13 49.21
C ARG A 9 19.66 27.30 48.34
N HIS A 10 20.14 26.20 48.87
CA HIS A 10 20.82 25.17 48.09
C HIS A 10 19.78 24.46 47.22
N SER A 11 19.85 24.66 45.91
CA SER A 11 19.12 23.81 44.94
C SER A 11 19.85 22.47 44.85
N ALA A 12 19.24 21.45 45.38
CA ALA A 12 19.70 20.06 45.16
C ALA A 12 19.39 19.70 43.69
N THR A 13 20.43 19.53 42.91
CA THR A 13 20.31 18.97 41.53
C THR A 13 20.02 17.46 41.72
N ILE A 14 18.79 17.07 41.40
CA ILE A 14 18.40 15.64 41.37
C ILE A 14 18.91 15.09 40.03
N GLU A 15 19.97 14.30 40.13
CA GLU A 15 20.49 13.56 38.99
C GLU A 15 19.49 12.45 38.61
N PRO A 16 19.09 12.29 37.32
CA PRO A 16 18.17 11.23 36.94
C PRO A 16 18.86 9.85 37.11
N PRO A 17 18.11 8.82 37.46
CA PRO A 17 18.65 7.49 37.60
C PRO A 17 19.26 6.97 36.30
N PRO A 18 20.33 6.19 36.31
CA PRO A 18 20.96 5.63 35.13
C PRO A 18 19.99 4.70 34.42
N LEU A 19 19.90 4.88 33.09
CA LEU A 19 19.11 4.01 32.22
C LEU A 19 19.61 2.56 32.36
N PRO A 20 18.70 1.57 32.40
CA PRO A 20 19.12 0.17 32.45
C PRO A 20 19.93 -0.16 31.20
N THR A 21 21.13 -0.64 31.36
CA THR A 21 21.97 -1.19 30.30
C THR A 21 21.26 -2.41 29.73
N ALA A 22 20.66 -2.24 28.52
CA ALA A 22 20.14 -3.35 27.74
C ALA A 22 21.30 -4.32 27.47
N LYS A 23 21.30 -5.47 28.11
CA LYS A 23 22.15 -6.60 27.71
C LYS A 23 21.77 -6.90 26.26
N SER A 24 22.73 -6.74 25.35
CA SER A 24 22.60 -7.12 23.97
C SER A 24 22.24 -8.59 23.87
N ALA A 25 20.98 -8.90 23.66
CA ALA A 25 20.59 -10.23 23.25
C ALA A 25 21.23 -10.50 21.88
N PRO A 26 21.80 -11.67 21.63
CA PRO A 26 22.32 -11.97 20.31
C PRO A 26 21.20 -11.83 19.28
N LEU A 27 21.46 -11.07 18.20
CA LEU A 27 20.63 -11.02 17.01
C LEU A 27 20.53 -12.46 16.48
N GLN A 28 19.54 -13.20 16.96
CA GLN A 28 19.16 -14.45 16.33
C GLN A 28 18.69 -14.09 14.93
N SER A 29 19.38 -14.68 13.96
CA SER A 29 19.14 -14.56 12.54
C SER A 29 17.65 -14.53 12.22
N LEU A 30 17.15 -13.40 11.73
CA LEU A 30 15.79 -13.25 11.20
C LEU A 30 15.62 -13.94 9.83
N SER A 31 16.57 -14.77 9.43
CA SER A 31 16.54 -15.57 8.21
C SER A 31 15.64 -16.79 8.35
N GLY A 32 14.35 -16.58 8.57
CA GLY A 32 13.39 -17.70 8.73
C GLY A 32 11.95 -17.28 8.89
N ILE A 33 11.66 -15.99 8.98
CA ILE A 33 10.27 -15.54 8.92
C ILE A 33 9.88 -15.55 7.44
N ARG A 34 9.43 -16.69 6.95
CA ARG A 34 8.54 -16.69 5.79
C ARG A 34 7.31 -15.92 6.26
N HIS A 35 7.08 -14.73 5.72
CA HIS A 35 5.80 -14.08 5.84
C HIS A 35 4.81 -14.97 5.09
N GLU A 36 4.18 -15.89 5.83
CA GLU A 36 3.08 -16.67 5.27
C GLU A 36 2.03 -15.67 4.80
N ARG A 37 1.67 -15.79 3.55
CA ARG A 37 0.60 -14.98 2.94
C ARG A 37 -0.66 -15.15 3.78
N PRO A 38 -1.28 -14.08 4.28
CA PRO A 38 -2.52 -14.23 5.02
C PRO A 38 -3.56 -14.97 4.15
N PRO A 39 -4.32 -15.89 4.73
CA PRO A 39 -5.30 -16.66 3.97
C PRO A 39 -6.33 -15.71 3.34
N ILE A 40 -6.68 -16.00 2.09
CA ILE A 40 -7.75 -15.27 1.38
C ILE A 40 -9.08 -15.73 2.00
N VAL A 41 -9.85 -14.76 2.48
CA VAL A 41 -11.15 -15.00 3.12
C VAL A 41 -12.24 -14.86 2.06
N PRO A 42 -13.12 -15.86 1.86
CA PRO A 42 -14.28 -15.67 1.00
C PRO A 42 -15.16 -14.52 1.51
N ASN A 43 -15.78 -13.79 0.57
CA ASN A 43 -16.76 -12.76 0.92
C ASN A 43 -18.03 -13.36 1.52
N GLU A 44 -19.01 -12.52 1.82
CA GLU A 44 -20.32 -12.95 2.37
C GLU A 44 -21.07 -13.94 1.46
N ASN A 45 -20.76 -13.97 0.16
CA ASN A 45 -21.30 -14.89 -0.84
C ASN A 45 -20.44 -16.15 -1.06
N GLY A 46 -19.35 -16.30 -0.31
CA GLY A 46 -18.41 -17.42 -0.46
C GLY A 46 -17.46 -17.30 -1.65
N GLU A 47 -17.30 -16.08 -2.22
CA GLU A 47 -16.46 -15.85 -3.40
C GLU A 47 -15.08 -15.31 -3.01
N THR A 48 -14.06 -15.70 -3.78
CA THR A 48 -12.71 -15.15 -3.78
C THR A 48 -12.30 -14.76 -5.19
N TRP A 49 -11.35 -13.85 -5.31
CA TRP A 49 -10.87 -13.37 -6.60
C TRP A 49 -9.35 -13.53 -6.73
N ASP A 50 -8.89 -13.61 -7.97
CA ASP A 50 -7.46 -13.60 -8.26
C ASP A 50 -6.92 -12.17 -8.17
N VAL A 51 -7.69 -11.21 -8.71
CA VAL A 51 -7.29 -9.79 -8.76
C VAL A 51 -8.47 -8.90 -8.40
N PHE A 52 -8.25 -7.92 -7.52
CA PHE A 52 -9.16 -6.77 -7.40
C PHE A 52 -8.54 -5.53 -8.03
N ILE A 53 -9.38 -4.63 -8.56
CA ILE A 53 -8.95 -3.38 -9.20
C ILE A 53 -9.53 -2.19 -8.43
N SER A 54 -8.63 -1.38 -7.87
CA SER A 54 -8.95 -0.11 -7.21
C SER A 54 -8.67 1.05 -8.18
N HIS A 55 -9.65 1.95 -8.35
CA HIS A 55 -9.58 3.05 -9.31
C HIS A 55 -10.41 4.25 -8.86
N ALA A 56 -10.08 5.43 -9.36
CA ALA A 56 -10.98 6.57 -9.29
C ALA A 56 -12.12 6.43 -10.32
N SER A 57 -13.29 6.97 -10.02
CA SER A 57 -14.47 6.90 -10.90
C SER A 57 -14.19 7.38 -12.33
N GLU A 58 -13.34 8.38 -12.44
CA GLU A 58 -12.97 9.00 -13.72
C GLU A 58 -12.13 8.07 -14.62
N ASP A 59 -11.42 7.10 -14.00
CA ASP A 59 -10.54 6.16 -14.71
C ASP A 59 -11.25 4.86 -15.12
N LYS A 60 -12.53 4.73 -14.78
CA LYS A 60 -13.29 3.49 -14.92
C LYS A 60 -13.38 3.02 -16.37
N GLU A 61 -13.95 3.85 -17.22
CA GLU A 61 -14.19 3.51 -18.63
C GLU A 61 -12.89 3.46 -19.45
N ALA A 62 -11.92 4.33 -19.10
CA ALA A 62 -10.68 4.44 -19.87
C ALA A 62 -9.71 3.29 -19.59
N VAL A 63 -9.64 2.78 -18.34
CA VAL A 63 -8.62 1.80 -17.95
C VAL A 63 -9.19 0.64 -17.16
N ALA A 64 -9.99 0.89 -16.11
CA ALA A 64 -10.36 -0.17 -15.16
C ALA A 64 -11.25 -1.25 -15.77
N GLU A 65 -12.29 -0.86 -16.53
CA GLU A 65 -13.17 -1.81 -17.23
C GLU A 65 -12.45 -2.56 -18.37
N PRO A 66 -11.68 -1.90 -19.26
CA PRO A 66 -10.87 -2.60 -20.24
C PRO A 66 -9.90 -3.58 -19.63
N LEU A 67 -9.18 -3.19 -18.56
CA LEU A 67 -8.24 -4.07 -17.87
C LEU A 67 -8.95 -5.28 -17.26
N ALA A 68 -10.08 -5.06 -16.59
CA ALA A 68 -10.87 -6.16 -16.04
C ALA A 68 -11.37 -7.13 -17.12
N ALA A 69 -11.77 -6.62 -18.28
CA ALA A 69 -12.17 -7.44 -19.43
C ALA A 69 -11.01 -8.30 -19.96
N GLU A 70 -9.84 -7.69 -20.14
CA GLU A 70 -8.64 -8.37 -20.61
C GLU A 70 -8.15 -9.45 -19.63
N LEU A 71 -8.15 -9.16 -18.33
CA LEU A 71 -7.79 -10.14 -17.32
C LEU A 71 -8.77 -11.32 -17.25
N ARG A 72 -10.08 -11.05 -17.38
CA ARG A 72 -11.10 -12.10 -17.44
C ARG A 72 -10.97 -12.96 -18.70
N ALA A 73 -10.62 -12.35 -19.84
CA ALA A 73 -10.35 -13.10 -21.06
C ALA A 73 -9.17 -14.07 -20.93
N ARG A 74 -8.24 -13.80 -19.98
CA ARG A 74 -7.11 -14.68 -19.62
C ARG A 74 -7.45 -15.70 -18.53
N GLY A 75 -8.72 -15.80 -18.16
CA GLY A 75 -9.23 -16.79 -17.21
C GLY A 75 -9.17 -16.38 -15.74
N LEU A 76 -8.77 -15.15 -15.42
CA LEU A 76 -8.70 -14.67 -14.05
C LEU A 76 -10.07 -14.23 -13.53
N LYS A 77 -10.33 -14.53 -12.25
CA LYS A 77 -11.49 -13.99 -11.53
C LYS A 77 -11.17 -12.58 -11.06
N VAL A 78 -11.80 -11.59 -11.69
CA VAL A 78 -11.53 -10.17 -11.42
C VAL A 78 -12.70 -9.52 -10.72
N TRP A 79 -12.40 -8.97 -9.55
CA TRP A 79 -13.31 -8.08 -8.85
C TRP A 79 -12.98 -6.63 -9.21
N LEU A 80 -13.85 -6.03 -10.00
CA LEU A 80 -13.86 -4.59 -10.23
C LEU A 80 -14.83 -3.98 -9.22
N ASP A 81 -14.29 -3.21 -8.28
CA ASP A 81 -15.11 -2.60 -7.24
C ASP A 81 -16.13 -1.64 -7.87
N LYS A 82 -17.41 -1.89 -7.57
CA LYS A 82 -18.50 -0.98 -7.95
C LYS A 82 -18.49 0.27 -7.08
N THR A 83 -17.87 0.19 -5.89
CA THR A 83 -17.67 1.33 -5.00
C THR A 83 -16.38 2.03 -5.35
N GLU A 84 -16.46 2.92 -6.31
CA GLU A 84 -15.38 3.80 -6.75
C GLU A 84 -14.78 4.56 -5.56
N LEU A 85 -13.49 4.88 -5.65
CA LEU A 85 -12.83 5.73 -4.67
C LEU A 85 -13.41 7.14 -4.70
N ARG A 86 -13.96 7.58 -3.57
CA ARG A 86 -14.58 8.91 -3.41
C ARG A 86 -13.82 9.76 -2.41
N ILE A 87 -13.99 11.07 -2.49
CA ILE A 87 -13.46 12.01 -1.50
C ILE A 87 -14.06 11.66 -0.12
N GLY A 88 -13.19 11.48 0.89
CA GLY A 88 -13.59 11.12 2.26
C GLY A 88 -13.61 9.61 2.55
N ASP A 89 -13.41 8.76 1.53
CA ASP A 89 -13.20 7.34 1.78
C ASP A 89 -11.83 7.11 2.47
N SER A 90 -11.65 5.97 3.12
CA SER A 90 -10.33 5.49 3.53
C SER A 90 -9.78 4.58 2.45
N LEU A 91 -8.70 5.02 1.82
CA LEU A 91 -7.99 4.26 0.79
C LEU A 91 -7.45 2.94 1.36
N CYS A 92 -6.80 3.00 2.54
CA CYS A 92 -6.26 1.82 3.20
C CYS A 92 -7.36 0.77 3.46
N ARG A 93 -8.51 1.16 3.99
CA ARG A 93 -9.60 0.21 4.24
C ARG A 93 -10.09 -0.48 2.98
N LYS A 94 -10.22 0.25 1.88
CA LYS A 94 -10.68 -0.34 0.60
C LYS A 94 -9.66 -1.32 0.04
N ILE A 95 -8.38 -0.95 0.12
CA ILE A 95 -7.30 -1.82 -0.33
C ILE A 95 -7.17 -3.05 0.56
N ASP A 96 -7.21 -2.88 1.88
CA ASP A 96 -7.17 -3.99 2.85
C ASP A 96 -8.33 -4.96 2.63
N TYR A 97 -9.54 -4.43 2.42
CA TYR A 97 -10.71 -5.25 2.10
C TYR A 97 -10.52 -6.01 0.77
N GLY A 98 -10.04 -5.32 -0.27
CA GLY A 98 -9.73 -5.95 -1.55
C GLY A 98 -8.73 -7.10 -1.42
N LEU A 99 -7.61 -6.85 -0.71
CA LEU A 99 -6.56 -7.84 -0.49
C LEU A 99 -6.97 -8.98 0.45
N ALA A 100 -7.95 -8.76 1.35
CA ALA A 100 -8.49 -9.83 2.18
C ALA A 100 -9.26 -10.87 1.36
N HIS A 101 -9.83 -10.47 0.24
CA HIS A 101 -10.68 -11.32 -0.60
C HIS A 101 -10.06 -11.67 -1.95
N SER A 102 -8.84 -11.20 -2.25
CA SER A 102 -8.16 -11.40 -3.52
C SER A 102 -6.69 -11.76 -3.33
N THR A 103 -6.14 -12.51 -4.28
CA THR A 103 -4.72 -12.86 -4.28
C THR A 103 -3.85 -11.63 -4.54
N PHE A 104 -4.23 -10.81 -5.50
CA PHE A 104 -3.54 -9.57 -5.88
C PHE A 104 -4.49 -8.38 -5.95
N GLY A 105 -3.92 -7.19 -5.76
CA GLY A 105 -4.59 -5.92 -5.97
C GLY A 105 -3.90 -5.13 -7.07
N VAL A 106 -4.67 -4.53 -7.95
CA VAL A 106 -4.22 -3.50 -8.89
C VAL A 106 -4.72 -2.16 -8.39
N VAL A 107 -3.85 -1.16 -8.36
CA VAL A 107 -4.25 0.23 -8.08
C VAL A 107 -3.90 1.11 -9.28
N ILE A 108 -4.90 1.82 -9.81
CA ILE A 108 -4.72 2.77 -10.89
C ILE A 108 -4.39 4.13 -10.27
N LEU A 109 -3.14 4.56 -10.46
CA LEU A 109 -2.62 5.84 -10.01
C LEU A 109 -2.73 6.84 -11.16
N SER A 110 -3.65 7.77 -11.03
CA SER A 110 -3.94 8.82 -12.02
C SER A 110 -4.01 10.20 -11.36
N LYS A 111 -4.14 11.25 -12.16
CA LYS A 111 -4.43 12.60 -11.64
C LYS A 111 -5.74 12.61 -10.85
N SER A 112 -6.76 11.90 -11.33
CA SER A 112 -8.06 11.76 -10.66
C SER A 112 -7.94 11.02 -9.33
N PHE A 113 -7.11 9.97 -9.27
CA PHE A 113 -6.82 9.26 -8.03
C PHE A 113 -6.22 10.21 -6.97
N PHE A 114 -5.19 10.99 -7.32
CA PHE A 114 -4.55 11.91 -6.37
C PHE A 114 -5.42 13.12 -6.04
N ALA A 115 -6.32 13.54 -6.95
CA ALA A 115 -7.29 14.62 -6.71
C ALA A 115 -8.30 14.29 -5.59
N LYS A 116 -8.44 13.02 -5.18
CA LYS A 116 -9.25 12.62 -4.02
C LYS A 116 -8.68 13.09 -2.69
N GLY A 117 -7.42 13.55 -2.67
CA GLY A 117 -6.80 14.17 -1.49
C GLY A 117 -6.40 13.18 -0.40
N TRP A 118 -5.87 12.03 -0.77
CA TRP A 118 -5.42 11.02 0.20
C TRP A 118 -4.34 11.55 1.12
N PRO A 119 -4.47 11.34 2.44
CA PRO A 119 -3.39 11.65 3.37
C PRO A 119 -2.14 10.82 3.06
N ARG A 120 -0.97 11.42 3.30
CA ARG A 120 0.31 10.78 2.96
C ARG A 120 0.49 9.40 3.59
N TYR A 121 0.04 9.22 4.82
CA TYR A 121 0.12 7.93 5.51
C TYR A 121 -0.68 6.81 4.82
N GLU A 122 -1.79 7.14 4.14
CA GLU A 122 -2.54 6.17 3.33
C GLU A 122 -1.80 5.79 2.05
N LEU A 123 -1.15 6.77 1.39
CA LEU A 123 -0.31 6.50 0.23
C LEU A 123 0.92 5.65 0.61
N ASP A 124 1.54 5.94 1.76
CA ASP A 124 2.66 5.15 2.28
C ASP A 124 2.21 3.72 2.68
N GLY A 125 0.95 3.54 3.09
CA GLY A 125 0.34 2.23 3.33
C GLY A 125 0.35 1.34 2.08
N ILE A 126 0.02 1.88 0.90
CA ILE A 126 0.09 1.14 -0.38
C ILE A 126 1.52 0.64 -0.65
N VAL A 127 2.51 1.49 -0.36
CA VAL A 127 3.93 1.13 -0.50
C VAL A 127 4.30 -0.06 0.39
N GLY A 128 3.81 -0.06 1.64
CA GLY A 128 4.05 -1.14 2.60
C GLY A 128 3.58 -2.51 2.12
N LEU A 129 2.46 -2.56 1.41
CA LEU A 129 1.90 -3.80 0.84
C LEU A 129 2.75 -4.38 -0.29
N SER A 130 3.71 -3.61 -0.81
CA SER A 130 4.63 -4.03 -1.87
C SER A 130 6.06 -4.32 -1.37
N VAL A 131 6.37 -4.10 -0.06
CA VAL A 131 7.76 -4.11 0.46
C VAL A 131 8.14 -5.44 1.15
N ASN A 132 7.18 -6.15 1.70
CA ASN A 132 7.46 -7.30 2.57
C ASN A 132 7.75 -8.63 1.83
N GLY A 133 8.21 -8.58 0.57
CA GLY A 133 8.52 -9.78 -0.21
C GLY A 133 7.30 -10.50 -0.79
N ASP A 134 6.10 -10.07 -0.42
CA ASP A 134 4.84 -10.53 -0.95
C ASP A 134 4.20 -9.37 -1.72
N GLN A 135 4.67 -9.15 -2.97
CA GLN A 135 4.19 -8.06 -3.82
C GLN A 135 2.75 -8.33 -4.25
N ARG A 136 1.81 -8.03 -3.36
CA ARG A 136 0.37 -8.23 -3.63
C ARG A 136 -0.28 -7.04 -4.33
N MET A 137 0.43 -5.90 -4.43
CA MET A 137 -0.08 -4.66 -5.00
C MET A 137 0.68 -4.31 -6.26
N LEU A 138 -0.04 -4.21 -7.37
CA LEU A 138 0.48 -3.93 -8.71
C LEU A 138 0.00 -2.54 -9.13
N PRO A 139 0.84 -1.50 -9.04
CA PRO A 139 0.46 -0.15 -9.42
C PRO A 139 0.51 0.04 -10.94
N ILE A 140 -0.50 0.73 -11.48
CA ILE A 140 -0.56 1.18 -12.88
C ILE A 140 -0.64 2.70 -12.89
N TRP A 141 0.25 3.33 -13.62
CA TRP A 141 0.21 4.77 -13.87
C TRP A 141 -0.64 5.06 -15.09
N HIS A 142 -1.62 5.94 -14.93
CA HIS A 142 -2.49 6.37 -16.01
C HIS A 142 -2.52 7.89 -16.11
N GLU A 143 -2.13 8.44 -17.27
CA GLU A 143 -2.10 9.88 -17.54
C GLU A 143 -1.44 10.75 -16.46
N ILE A 144 -0.42 10.19 -15.82
CA ILE A 144 0.35 10.86 -14.77
C ILE A 144 1.84 10.61 -14.99
N SER A 145 2.63 11.65 -14.78
CA SER A 145 4.08 11.57 -14.87
C SER A 145 4.73 11.12 -13.56
N ARG A 146 5.97 10.64 -13.68
CA ARG A 146 6.80 10.29 -12.51
C ARG A 146 6.96 11.45 -11.54
N ASP A 147 7.16 12.66 -12.05
CA ASP A 147 7.35 13.86 -11.23
C ASP A 147 6.08 14.29 -10.49
N GLU A 148 4.91 14.09 -11.11
CA GLU A 148 3.62 14.33 -10.46
C GLU A 148 3.38 13.35 -9.30
N ILE A 149 3.70 12.06 -9.49
CA ILE A 149 3.62 11.05 -8.42
C ILE A 149 4.62 11.38 -7.29
N ALA A 150 5.86 11.76 -7.64
CA ALA A 150 6.90 12.08 -6.66
C ALA A 150 6.50 13.25 -5.74
N LYS A 151 5.73 14.21 -6.24
CA LYS A 151 5.19 15.31 -5.43
C LYS A 151 4.16 14.85 -4.41
N GLN A 152 3.40 13.79 -4.71
CA GLN A 152 2.38 13.24 -3.84
C GLN A 152 2.96 12.25 -2.82
N SER A 153 3.73 11.28 -3.30
CA SER A 153 4.45 10.29 -2.49
C SER A 153 5.72 9.84 -3.20
N PRO A 154 6.90 10.28 -2.76
CA PRO A 154 8.18 9.84 -3.32
C PRO A 154 8.33 8.30 -3.27
N SER A 155 7.80 7.67 -2.24
CA SER A 155 7.89 6.23 -2.03
C SER A 155 7.17 5.42 -3.11
N LEU A 156 6.12 5.97 -3.76
CA LEU A 156 5.40 5.29 -4.84
C LEU A 156 6.20 5.26 -6.15
N VAL A 157 7.13 6.19 -6.33
CA VAL A 157 7.95 6.29 -7.56
C VAL A 157 8.95 5.16 -7.68
N ASP A 158 9.42 4.63 -6.55
CA ASP A 158 10.41 3.56 -6.51
C ASP A 158 9.80 2.17 -6.74
N LYS A 159 8.48 2.09 -6.88
CA LYS A 159 7.78 0.83 -7.18
C LYS A 159 7.79 0.53 -8.67
N ILE A 160 7.94 -0.75 -8.98
CA ILE A 160 7.77 -1.23 -10.35
C ILE A 160 6.27 -1.08 -10.68
N ALA A 161 5.98 -0.17 -11.60
CA ALA A 161 4.63 0.13 -12.07
C ALA A 161 4.58 0.00 -13.59
N ARG A 162 3.42 -0.35 -14.12
CA ARG A 162 3.16 -0.26 -15.56
C ARG A 162 2.56 1.10 -15.88
N ASN A 163 2.78 1.58 -17.09
CA ASN A 163 2.32 2.90 -17.51
C ASN A 163 1.53 2.78 -18.81
N THR A 164 0.28 3.22 -18.81
CA THR A 164 -0.59 3.17 -19.97
C THR A 164 -0.15 4.07 -21.14
N ALA A 165 0.80 4.96 -20.92
CA ALA A 165 1.47 5.72 -21.99
C ALA A 165 2.54 4.91 -22.75
N LEU A 166 3.04 3.80 -22.15
CA LEU A 166 4.12 2.97 -22.70
C LEU A 166 3.64 1.59 -23.13
N SER A 167 2.58 1.07 -22.51
CA SER A 167 2.02 -0.25 -22.76
C SER A 167 0.52 -0.16 -22.93
N THR A 168 -0.02 -0.96 -23.81
CA THR A 168 -1.48 -1.11 -23.96
C THR A 168 -2.08 -1.83 -22.75
N VAL A 169 -3.37 -1.68 -22.55
CA VAL A 169 -4.09 -2.38 -21.47
C VAL A 169 -3.97 -3.90 -21.62
N ALA A 170 -3.97 -4.41 -22.86
CA ALA A 170 -3.80 -5.83 -23.15
C ALA A 170 -2.41 -6.34 -22.74
N GLU A 171 -1.34 -5.62 -23.08
CA GLU A 171 0.04 -5.98 -22.65
C GLU A 171 0.20 -5.93 -21.14
N ILE A 172 -0.40 -4.94 -20.48
CA ILE A 172 -0.40 -4.87 -19.00
C ILE A 172 -1.16 -6.07 -18.41
N ALA A 173 -2.26 -6.47 -19.01
CA ALA A 173 -3.04 -7.63 -18.57
C ALA A 173 -2.28 -8.96 -18.76
N ASP A 174 -1.48 -9.11 -19.84
CA ASP A 174 -0.60 -10.26 -20.04
C ASP A 174 0.40 -10.41 -18.90
N GLU A 175 1.10 -9.32 -18.55
CA GLU A 175 2.08 -9.33 -17.48
C GLU A 175 1.46 -9.58 -16.09
N ILE A 176 0.28 -9.02 -15.81
CA ILE A 176 -0.44 -9.28 -14.55
C ILE A 176 -0.87 -10.75 -14.49
N ALA A 177 -1.38 -11.32 -15.58
CA ALA A 177 -1.81 -12.71 -15.62
C ALA A 177 -0.63 -13.66 -15.37
N GLU A 178 0.55 -13.39 -15.93
CA GLU A 178 1.78 -14.14 -15.70
C GLU A 178 2.15 -14.13 -14.20
N VAL A 179 2.21 -12.94 -13.59
CA VAL A 179 2.53 -12.79 -12.14
C VAL A 179 1.53 -13.55 -11.26
N VAL A 180 0.24 -13.52 -11.60
CA VAL A 180 -0.81 -14.20 -10.83
C VAL A 180 -0.68 -15.72 -10.97
N GLN A 181 -0.44 -16.22 -12.17
CA GLN A 181 -0.26 -17.66 -12.44
C GLN A 181 0.97 -18.22 -11.75
N ASP A 182 2.11 -17.54 -11.84
CA ASP A 182 3.35 -17.94 -11.16
C ASP A 182 3.16 -18.05 -9.64
N ALA A 183 2.35 -17.20 -9.06
CA ALA A 183 2.09 -17.22 -7.62
C ALA A 183 1.09 -18.31 -7.18
N VAL A 184 0.28 -18.84 -8.10
CA VAL A 184 -0.65 -19.95 -7.82
C VAL A 184 0.09 -21.29 -7.93
N ASP A 185 1.11 -21.37 -8.80
CA ASP A 185 1.88 -22.59 -9.07
C ASP A 185 3.05 -22.79 -8.10
N ALA A 186 3.37 -21.79 -7.25
CA ALA A 186 4.49 -21.78 -6.30
C ALA A 186 4.11 -22.28 -4.90
#